data_cb0f2d71f5d23ef500fa3de19d3d5340
#
_entry.id   cb0f2d71f5d23ef500fa3de19d3d5340
#
_cell.length_a   1.000
_cell.length_b   1.000
_cell.length_c   1.000
_cell.angle_alpha   90.00
_cell.angle_beta   90.00
_cell.angle_gamma   90.00
#
_symmetry.space_group_name_H-M   'P 1'
#
loop_
_entity.id
_entity.type
_entity.pdbx_description
1 polymer ?
#
loop_
_entity_poly.entity_id
_entity_poly.type
_entity_poly.pdbx_seq_one_letter_code
_entity_poly.pdbx_strand_id
1 'polypeptide(L)'
;SLVTVSKAGNRQRTTNLQKTFRTTVTMTGDNHEITVGANLFEILTNQAFIAEEVMKVARSIETTMLFEAYDAFTAEANALTGNLAVTNYSEESLISLCETVTAYNQGRKAVIIGTPVALKHVLPTNGNYRYLLDDEYVRLGHLNTFNGKICLGSVA
;
A
#
# COMPACT_ATOMS: atom_id res chain seq x y z
N SER A 1 11.72 9.79 13.85
CA SER A 1 13.10 10.21 13.53
C SER A 1 14.06 9.59 14.52
N LEU A 2 15.12 8.97 14.04
CA LEU A 2 16.17 8.37 14.87
C LEU A 2 17.03 9.49 15.48
N VAL A 3 17.34 9.34 16.74
CA VAL A 3 18.29 10.22 17.44
C VAL A 3 19.70 9.82 17.03
N THR A 4 20.49 10.79 16.56
CA THR A 4 21.87 10.53 16.16
C THR A 4 22.75 10.37 17.41
N VAL A 5 23.45 9.24 17.49
CA VAL A 5 24.41 8.98 18.57
C VAL A 5 25.79 9.40 18.09
N SER A 6 26.44 10.36 18.76
CA SER A 6 27.81 10.77 18.50
C SER A 6 28.77 10.18 19.53
N LYS A 7 29.95 9.75 19.06
CA LYS A 7 31.03 9.31 19.96
C LYS A 7 31.59 10.54 20.68
N ALA A 8 31.51 10.54 22.00
CA ALA A 8 32.17 11.58 22.84
C ALA A 8 33.59 11.12 23.17
N GLY A 9 34.58 11.96 22.93
CA GLY A 9 35.94 11.76 23.40
C GLY A 9 36.02 11.94 24.93
N ASN A 10 37.00 11.29 25.54
CA ASN A 10 37.12 11.11 27.00
C ASN A 10 37.16 12.44 27.84
N ARG A 11 37.21 13.62 27.21
CA ARG A 11 37.27 14.93 27.85
C ARG A 11 36.41 16.03 27.23
N GLN A 12 35.61 15.74 26.21
CA GLN A 12 34.76 16.74 25.59
C GLN A 12 33.28 16.29 25.66
N ARG A 13 32.50 17.05 26.41
CA ARG A 13 31.02 16.98 26.37
C ARG A 13 30.54 17.84 25.21
N THR A 14 30.38 17.26 24.06
CA THR A 14 29.60 17.86 22.96
C THR A 14 28.20 17.27 22.99
N THR A 15 27.36 17.77 23.86
CA THR A 15 25.94 17.46 23.83
C THR A 15 25.25 18.47 22.91
N ASN A 16 25.12 18.12 21.65
CA ASN A 16 24.20 18.83 20.78
C ASN A 16 22.76 18.42 21.15
N LEU A 17 22.01 19.37 21.65
CA LEU A 17 20.60 19.19 21.94
C LEU A 17 19.86 18.98 20.62
N GLN A 18 19.43 17.76 20.34
CA GLN A 18 18.58 17.48 19.19
C GLN A 18 17.13 17.83 19.55
N LYS A 19 16.59 18.82 18.84
CA LYS A 19 15.15 19.12 18.93
C LYS A 19 14.37 18.08 18.15
N THR A 20 13.44 17.42 18.82
CA THR A 20 12.47 16.54 18.17
C THR A 20 11.41 17.43 17.52
N PHE A 21 11.35 17.45 16.20
CA PHE A 21 10.28 18.14 15.49
C PHE A 21 9.06 17.24 15.43
N ARG A 22 7.96 17.75 15.94
CA ARG A 22 6.65 17.13 15.79
C ARG A 22 5.99 17.75 14.57
N THR A 23 5.81 16.96 13.51
CA THR A 23 5.05 17.39 12.34
C THR A 23 3.59 17.05 12.57
N THR A 24 2.71 18.04 12.48
CA THR A 24 1.26 17.82 12.51
C THR A 24 0.80 17.70 11.07
N VAL A 25 0.23 16.56 10.71
CA VAL A 25 -0.44 16.36 9.42
C VAL A 25 -1.92 16.68 9.63
N THR A 26 -2.42 17.67 8.92
CA THR A 26 -3.85 18.00 8.93
C THR A 26 -4.50 17.17 7.81
N MET A 27 -5.40 16.28 8.16
CA MET A 27 -6.23 15.57 7.22
C MET A 27 -7.56 16.32 7.09
N THR A 28 -7.89 16.78 5.90
CA THR A 28 -9.21 17.29 5.56
C THR A 28 -10.02 16.13 5.02
N GLY A 29 -11.15 15.84 5.66
CA GLY A 29 -12.09 14.85 5.14
C GLY A 29 -13.10 15.55 4.23
N ASP A 30 -13.41 14.93 3.11
CA ASP A 30 -14.49 15.35 2.22
C ASP A 30 -15.81 14.73 2.67
N ASN A 31 -16.90 15.51 2.53
CA ASN A 31 -18.24 15.02 2.85
C ASN A 31 -18.82 14.32 1.64
N HIS A 32 -19.25 13.07 1.83
CA HIS A 32 -19.95 12.32 0.80
C HIS A 32 -21.44 12.33 1.09
N GLU A 33 -22.24 12.64 0.08
CA GLU A 33 -23.68 12.62 0.14
C GLU A 33 -24.22 11.67 -0.95
N ILE A 34 -25.13 10.79 -0.55
CA ILE A 34 -25.84 9.89 -1.46
C ILE A 34 -27.33 10.13 -1.29
N THR A 35 -28.00 10.49 -2.38
CA THR A 35 -29.44 10.62 -2.41
C THR A 35 -30.05 9.46 -3.19
N VAL A 36 -30.91 8.69 -2.53
CA VAL A 36 -31.64 7.58 -3.15
C VAL A 36 -33.12 7.95 -3.22
N GLY A 37 -33.69 7.91 -4.42
CA GLY A 37 -35.15 8.09 -4.63
C GLY A 37 -35.85 6.74 -4.64
N ALA A 38 -36.95 6.61 -3.90
CA ALA A 38 -37.78 5.43 -3.93
C ALA A 38 -39.25 5.80 -4.24
N ASN A 39 -39.94 4.97 -5.03
CA ASN A 39 -41.34 5.13 -5.30
C ASN A 39 -42.16 4.62 -4.09
N LEU A 40 -43.14 5.40 -3.64
CA LEU A 40 -44.00 5.04 -2.52
C LEU A 40 -44.69 3.69 -2.71
N PHE A 41 -45.06 3.35 -3.94
CA PHE A 41 -45.68 2.06 -4.26
C PHE A 41 -44.70 0.88 -4.04
N GLU A 42 -43.45 1.02 -4.40
CA GLU A 42 -42.41 0.01 -4.17
C GLU A 42 -42.14 -0.20 -2.68
N ILE A 43 -42.10 0.89 -1.91
CA ILE A 43 -41.92 0.83 -0.45
C ILE A 43 -43.09 0.08 0.22
N LEU A 44 -44.33 0.33 -0.22
CA LEU A 44 -45.53 -0.29 0.38
C LEU A 44 -45.72 -1.75 -0.03
N THR A 45 -45.29 -2.14 -1.22
CA THR A 45 -45.47 -3.50 -1.74
C THR A 45 -44.29 -4.43 -1.45
N ASN A 46 -43.08 -3.89 -1.26
CA ASN A 46 -41.88 -4.68 -1.04
C ASN A 46 -41.06 -4.17 0.17
N GLN A 47 -41.31 -4.76 1.34
CA GLN A 47 -40.59 -4.42 2.57
C GLN A 47 -39.06 -4.72 2.49
N ALA A 48 -38.64 -5.67 1.62
CA ALA A 48 -37.24 -5.99 1.42
C ALA A 48 -36.49 -4.90 0.62
N PHE A 49 -37.23 -4.10 -0.17
CA PHE A 49 -36.67 -3.05 -1.01
C PHE A 49 -35.82 -2.04 -0.22
N ILE A 50 -36.28 -1.56 0.91
CA ILE A 50 -35.55 -0.57 1.73
C ILE A 50 -34.25 -1.18 2.24
N ALA A 51 -34.24 -2.42 2.69
CA ALA A 51 -33.05 -3.09 3.20
C ALA A 51 -32.00 -3.29 2.08
N GLU A 52 -32.47 -3.65 0.88
CA GLU A 52 -31.57 -3.80 -0.28
C GLU A 52 -30.96 -2.47 -0.70
N GLU A 53 -31.73 -1.39 -0.73
CA GLU A 53 -31.22 -0.06 -1.07
C GLU A 53 -30.23 0.45 -0.02
N VAL A 54 -30.47 0.25 1.26
CA VAL A 54 -29.52 0.59 2.33
C VAL A 54 -28.22 -0.19 2.17
N MET A 55 -28.28 -1.48 1.82
CA MET A 55 -27.07 -2.27 1.56
C MET A 55 -26.30 -1.79 0.31
N LYS A 56 -27.01 -1.39 -0.75
CA LYS A 56 -26.38 -0.82 -1.94
C LYS A 56 -25.68 0.50 -1.63
N VAL A 57 -26.33 1.38 -0.86
CA VAL A 57 -25.74 2.65 -0.42
C VAL A 57 -24.49 2.39 0.42
N ALA A 58 -24.56 1.50 1.40
CA ALA A 58 -23.42 1.15 2.25
C ALA A 58 -22.24 0.64 1.44
N ARG A 59 -22.46 -0.28 0.49
CA ARG A 59 -21.42 -0.79 -0.41
C ARG A 59 -20.85 0.29 -1.33
N SER A 60 -21.69 1.20 -1.83
CA SER A 60 -21.23 2.31 -2.66
C SER A 60 -20.30 3.26 -1.90
N ILE A 61 -20.64 3.59 -0.65
CA ILE A 61 -19.80 4.41 0.22
C ILE A 61 -18.46 3.70 0.48
N GLU A 62 -18.52 2.43 0.88
CA GLU A 62 -17.31 1.64 1.13
C GLU A 62 -16.39 1.59 -0.10
N THR A 63 -16.97 1.33 -1.27
CA THR A 63 -16.22 1.28 -2.53
C THR A 63 -15.59 2.64 -2.86
N THR A 64 -16.35 3.75 -2.72
CA THR A 64 -15.84 5.09 -2.98
C THR A 64 -14.68 5.43 -2.03
N MET A 65 -14.82 5.14 -0.74
CA MET A 65 -13.77 5.37 0.25
C MET A 65 -12.50 4.57 -0.05
N LEU A 66 -12.65 3.31 -0.51
CA LEU A 66 -11.51 2.49 -0.92
C LEU A 66 -10.80 3.07 -2.16
N PHE A 67 -11.55 3.53 -3.16
CA PHE A 67 -10.97 4.18 -4.34
C PHE A 67 -10.22 5.46 -3.99
N GLU A 68 -10.80 6.32 -3.17
CA GLU A 68 -10.13 7.56 -2.73
C GLU A 68 -8.87 7.29 -1.92
N ALA A 69 -8.91 6.31 -1.03
CA ALA A 69 -7.72 5.89 -0.29
C ALA A 69 -6.63 5.34 -1.23
N TYR A 70 -7.03 4.59 -2.25
CA TYR A 70 -6.11 4.07 -3.27
C TYR A 70 -5.52 5.19 -4.12
N ASP A 71 -6.34 6.14 -4.57
CA ASP A 71 -5.90 7.27 -5.37
C ASP A 71 -4.94 8.18 -4.58
N ALA A 72 -5.26 8.46 -3.32
CA ALA A 72 -4.38 9.23 -2.44
C ALA A 72 -3.03 8.51 -2.24
N PHE A 73 -3.05 7.20 -1.98
CA PHE A 73 -1.84 6.39 -1.84
C PHE A 73 -1.02 6.38 -3.12
N THR A 74 -1.67 6.22 -4.27
CA THR A 74 -1.01 6.19 -5.59
C THR A 74 -0.40 7.55 -5.94
N ALA A 75 -1.11 8.64 -5.64
CA ALA A 75 -0.60 10.00 -5.84
C ALA A 75 0.67 10.26 -5.04
N GLU A 76 0.69 9.90 -3.75
CA GLU A 76 1.87 10.02 -2.90
C GLU A 76 3.02 9.10 -3.34
N ALA A 77 2.69 7.86 -3.73
CA ALA A 77 3.70 6.92 -4.25
C ALA A 77 4.35 7.43 -5.54
N ASN A 78 3.57 8.02 -6.44
CA ASN A 78 4.08 8.61 -7.68
C ASN A 78 4.89 9.91 -7.48
N ALA A 79 4.70 10.57 -6.36
CA ALA A 79 5.49 11.75 -5.98
C ALA A 79 6.89 11.40 -5.43
N LEU A 80 7.12 10.13 -5.09
CA LEU A 80 8.42 9.67 -4.63
C LEU A 80 9.48 9.76 -5.75
N THR A 81 10.67 10.17 -5.39
CA THR A 81 11.80 10.36 -6.32
C THR A 81 13.10 9.75 -5.76
N GLY A 82 14.12 9.69 -6.59
CA GLY A 82 15.43 9.20 -6.19
C GLY A 82 15.45 7.70 -5.89
N ASN A 83 16.05 7.30 -4.79
CA ASN A 83 16.20 5.88 -4.40
C ASN A 83 14.91 5.19 -3.97
N LEU A 84 13.81 5.93 -3.88
CA LEU A 84 12.48 5.42 -3.52
C LEU A 84 11.56 5.23 -4.73
N ALA A 85 12.06 5.52 -5.94
CA ALA A 85 11.32 5.35 -7.19
C ALA A 85 12.16 4.58 -8.21
N VAL A 86 11.55 3.65 -8.90
CA VAL A 86 12.16 2.87 -10.00
C VAL A 86 11.27 3.00 -11.23
N THR A 87 11.84 3.53 -12.32
CA THR A 87 11.10 3.73 -13.57
C THR A 87 11.13 2.51 -14.48
N ASN A 88 12.18 1.71 -14.40
CA ASN A 88 12.33 0.49 -15.20
C ASN A 88 12.41 -0.71 -14.27
N TYR A 89 11.47 -1.63 -14.44
CA TYR A 89 11.47 -2.85 -13.66
C TYR A 89 12.65 -3.75 -14.04
N SER A 90 13.42 -4.16 -13.02
CA SER A 90 14.32 -5.31 -13.05
C SER A 90 14.27 -5.99 -11.68
N GLU A 91 14.64 -7.27 -11.61
CA GLU A 91 14.71 -8.00 -10.35
C GLU A 91 15.63 -7.29 -9.34
N GLU A 92 16.80 -6.88 -9.77
CA GLU A 92 17.78 -6.17 -8.93
C GLU A 92 17.25 -4.82 -8.44
N SER A 93 16.60 -4.06 -9.31
CA SER A 93 16.06 -2.75 -8.93
C SER A 93 14.92 -2.89 -7.90
N LEU A 94 14.07 -3.91 -8.03
CA LEU A 94 13.02 -4.19 -7.04
C LEU A 94 13.62 -4.63 -5.70
N ILE A 95 14.63 -5.50 -5.71
CA ILE A 95 15.31 -5.95 -4.49
C ILE A 95 15.96 -4.76 -3.78
N SER A 96 16.71 -3.93 -4.51
CA SER A 96 17.35 -2.72 -3.99
C SER A 96 16.34 -1.74 -3.39
N LEU A 97 15.22 -1.52 -4.06
CA LEU A 97 14.13 -0.68 -3.55
C LEU A 97 13.57 -1.25 -2.23
N CYS A 98 13.30 -2.55 -2.19
CA CYS A 98 12.81 -3.22 -0.98
C CYS A 98 13.81 -3.14 0.19
N GLU A 99 15.11 -3.23 -0.08
CA GLU A 99 16.15 -3.08 0.93
C GLU A 99 16.22 -1.64 1.45
N THR A 100 16.12 -0.67 0.55
CA THR A 100 16.05 0.76 0.89
C THR A 100 14.86 1.04 1.80
N VAL A 101 13.67 0.58 1.42
CA VAL A 101 12.45 0.73 2.25
C VAL A 101 12.61 0.04 3.61
N THR A 102 13.19 -1.15 3.64
CA THR A 102 13.48 -1.89 4.88
C THR A 102 14.42 -1.11 5.79
N ALA A 103 15.47 -0.49 5.23
CA ALA A 103 16.41 0.32 5.98
C ALA A 103 15.75 1.59 6.56
N TYR A 104 14.91 2.27 5.78
CA TYR A 104 14.13 3.42 6.27
C TYR A 104 13.13 3.03 7.36
N ASN A 105 12.59 1.83 7.32
CA ASN A 105 11.62 1.30 8.29
C ASN A 105 12.28 0.53 9.46
N GLN A 106 13.53 0.85 9.79
CA GLN A 106 14.23 0.25 10.94
C GLN A 106 14.32 -1.28 10.88
N GLY A 107 14.50 -1.84 9.70
CA GLY A 107 14.63 -3.28 9.49
C GLY A 107 13.30 -4.05 9.39
N ARG A 108 12.15 -3.36 9.38
CA ARG A 108 10.87 -4.02 9.09
C ARG A 108 10.81 -4.39 7.61
N LYS A 109 10.41 -5.63 7.34
CA LYS A 109 10.34 -6.14 5.97
C LYS A 109 9.38 -5.31 5.12
N ALA A 110 9.80 -4.97 3.91
CA ALA A 110 8.94 -4.36 2.91
C ALA A 110 7.85 -5.36 2.45
N VAL A 111 6.69 -4.83 2.09
CA VAL A 111 5.59 -5.57 1.46
C VAL A 111 5.43 -5.06 0.04
N ILE A 112 5.29 -5.95 -0.92
CA ILE A 112 5.08 -5.61 -2.33
C ILE A 112 3.57 -5.65 -2.57
N ILE A 113 3.00 -4.53 -2.98
CA ILE A 113 1.58 -4.41 -3.30
C ILE A 113 1.44 -4.03 -4.76
N GLY A 114 0.58 -4.72 -5.50
CA GLY A 114 0.36 -4.42 -6.91
C GLY A 114 -0.87 -5.11 -7.46
N THR A 115 -1.29 -4.70 -8.65
CA THR A 115 -2.34 -5.43 -9.37
C THR A 115 -1.84 -6.82 -9.77
N PRO A 116 -2.71 -7.83 -9.93
CA PRO A 116 -2.31 -9.17 -10.39
C PRO A 116 -1.52 -9.12 -11.69
N VAL A 117 -1.85 -8.19 -12.59
CA VAL A 117 -1.14 -7.98 -13.86
C VAL A 117 0.29 -7.49 -13.64
N ALA A 118 0.51 -6.60 -12.68
CA ALA A 118 1.85 -6.12 -12.32
C ALA A 118 2.66 -7.20 -11.61
N LEU A 119 2.05 -7.89 -10.65
CA LEU A 119 2.72 -8.91 -9.85
C LEU A 119 3.14 -10.14 -10.65
N LYS A 120 2.46 -10.45 -11.76
CA LYS A 120 2.88 -11.56 -12.64
C LYS A 120 4.29 -11.39 -13.22
N HIS A 121 4.81 -10.15 -13.27
CA HIS A 121 6.16 -9.85 -13.72
C HIS A 121 7.20 -9.93 -12.61
N VAL A 122 6.78 -10.03 -11.36
CA VAL A 122 7.66 -10.18 -10.19
C VAL A 122 8.07 -11.64 -10.06
N LEU A 123 9.03 -12.05 -10.87
CA LEU A 123 9.55 -13.41 -10.95
C LEU A 123 11.07 -13.40 -10.87
N PRO A 124 11.69 -14.44 -10.26
CA PRO A 124 13.13 -14.59 -10.29
C PRO A 124 13.63 -14.76 -11.73
N THR A 125 14.73 -14.08 -12.04
CA THR A 125 15.38 -14.20 -13.36
C THR A 125 16.06 -15.56 -13.52
N ASN A 126 16.48 -16.19 -12.41
CA ASN A 126 17.14 -17.49 -12.44
C ASN A 126 16.13 -18.61 -12.70
N GLY A 127 16.28 -19.31 -13.85
CA GLY A 127 15.41 -20.37 -14.30
C GLY A 127 15.27 -21.55 -13.31
N ASN A 128 16.31 -21.85 -12.52
CA ASN A 128 16.25 -22.94 -11.53
C ASN A 128 15.27 -22.68 -10.39
N TYR A 129 15.14 -21.43 -9.95
CA TYR A 129 14.14 -21.03 -8.94
C TYR A 129 12.74 -20.95 -9.51
N ARG A 130 12.63 -20.70 -10.80
CA ARG A 130 11.34 -20.58 -11.49
C ARG A 130 10.57 -21.88 -11.48
N TYR A 131 11.23 -23.02 -11.68
CA TYR A 131 10.59 -24.34 -11.64
C TYR A 131 9.99 -24.69 -10.27
N LEU A 132 10.59 -24.22 -9.18
CA LEU A 132 10.08 -24.46 -7.81
C LEU A 132 8.83 -23.63 -7.49
N LEU A 133 8.59 -22.55 -8.24
CA LEU A 133 7.53 -21.59 -8.01
C LEU A 133 6.40 -21.70 -9.06
N ASP A 134 6.56 -22.56 -10.07
CA ASP A 134 5.59 -22.71 -11.15
C ASP A 134 4.19 -23.12 -10.65
N ASP A 135 4.12 -24.00 -9.66
CA ASP A 135 2.84 -24.46 -9.11
C ASP A 135 2.06 -23.32 -8.43
N GLU A 136 2.75 -22.49 -7.65
CA GLU A 136 2.16 -21.31 -7.02
C GLU A 136 1.73 -20.28 -8.06
N TYR A 137 2.59 -20.03 -9.04
CA TYR A 137 2.31 -19.08 -10.10
C TYR A 137 1.14 -19.52 -10.99
N VAL A 138 1.05 -20.78 -11.35
CA VAL A 138 -0.07 -21.32 -12.16
C VAL A 138 -1.40 -21.21 -11.41
N ARG A 139 -1.37 -21.43 -10.09
CA ARG A 139 -2.58 -21.38 -9.26
C ARG A 139 -3.07 -19.98 -8.97
N LEU A 140 -2.18 -19.02 -8.75
CA LEU A 140 -2.50 -17.67 -8.26
C LEU A 140 -2.29 -16.58 -9.31
N GLY A 141 -1.56 -16.87 -10.39
CA GLY A 141 -1.16 -15.87 -11.39
C GLY A 141 -0.04 -14.94 -10.94
N HIS A 142 0.42 -15.06 -9.70
CA HIS A 142 1.56 -14.34 -9.13
C HIS A 142 2.15 -15.10 -7.95
N LEU A 143 3.32 -14.71 -7.48
CA LEU A 143 3.93 -15.26 -6.27
C LEU A 143 3.41 -14.54 -5.02
N ASN A 144 3.13 -15.30 -3.95
CA ASN A 144 2.78 -14.73 -2.64
C ASN A 144 4.01 -14.15 -1.93
N THR A 145 5.18 -14.67 -2.26
CA THR A 145 6.44 -14.21 -1.65
C THR A 145 7.52 -14.08 -2.72
N PHE A 146 8.24 -12.97 -2.68
CA PHE A 146 9.39 -12.72 -3.53
C PHE A 146 10.57 -12.26 -2.68
N ASN A 147 11.70 -12.96 -2.76
CA ASN A 147 12.91 -12.68 -1.99
C ASN A 147 12.64 -12.43 -0.48
N GLY A 148 11.79 -13.28 0.13
CA GLY A 148 11.42 -13.20 1.54
C GLY A 148 10.47 -12.04 1.92
N LYS A 149 9.89 -11.36 0.93
CA LYS A 149 8.91 -10.29 1.09
C LYS A 149 7.53 -10.76 0.62
N ILE A 150 6.49 -10.33 1.30
CA ILE A 150 5.11 -10.71 0.99
C ILE A 150 4.64 -9.90 -0.22
N CYS A 151 4.01 -10.58 -1.18
CA CYS A 151 3.35 -9.96 -2.33
C CYS A 151 1.83 -10.00 -2.11
N LEU A 152 1.18 -8.85 -2.13
CA LEU A 152 -0.26 -8.72 -1.99
C LEU A 152 -0.87 -8.22 -3.30
N GLY A 153 -1.73 -9.05 -3.90
CA GLY A 153 -2.54 -8.64 -5.04
C GLY A 153 -3.68 -7.73 -4.58
N SER A 154 -3.72 -6.50 -5.08
CA SER A 154 -4.87 -5.61 -4.92
C SER A 154 -5.75 -5.73 -6.14
N VAL A 155 -7.02 -6.06 -5.93
CA VAL A 155 -8.05 -5.95 -6.97
C VAL A 155 -8.59 -4.53 -6.86
N ALA A 156 -8.11 -3.66 -7.76
CA ALA A 156 -8.69 -2.33 -7.93
C ALA A 156 -9.93 -2.41 -8.79
#